data_d1403be6223984ab6d97938fdb19c0ce
#
_entry.id   d1403be6223984ab6d97938fdb19c0ce
#
_cell.length_a   1.000
_cell.length_b   1.000
_cell.length_c   1.000
_cell.angle_alpha   90.00
_cell.angle_beta   90.00
_cell.angle_gamma   90.00
#
_symmetry.space_group_name_H-M   'P 1'
#
loop_
_entity.id
_entity.type
_entity.pdbx_description
1 polymer ?
#
loop_
_entity_poly.entity_id
_entity_poly.type
_entity_poly.pdbx_seq_one_letter_code
_entity_poly.pdbx_strand_id
1 'polypeptide(L)'
;SGGFFAAVDLPRQKKQNIEDSVELFYQQTFQFGGGAADPALVRHLVENATEALHWLESLGVRFESDVIGLYGSHWQRVHVPVLPLGTGYIRALSAAALKRGVKICTSADVTDLYFEKGRAAGVVVKIAGKQEIVHASRAVVIASGSFASNNKLVAQHAPHLQGLTTNNIPTTDGELMMAAHRQGVALRDMDAVQCLPGCPPNKKFRVRFHNDVSRHIY
;
A
#
# COMPACT_ATOMS: atom_id res chain seq x y z
N SER A 1 -2.80 -5.99 -3.44
CA SER A 1 -3.14 -5.67 -2.04
C SER A 1 -4.25 -6.59 -1.55
N GLY A 2 -4.14 -7.08 -0.31
CA GLY A 2 -5.19 -7.87 0.34
C GLY A 2 -6.44 -7.06 0.64
N GLY A 3 -6.32 -5.74 0.70
CA GLY A 3 -7.41 -4.81 0.97
C GLY A 3 -7.80 -4.70 2.44
N PHE A 4 -7.12 -5.39 3.33
CA PHE A 4 -7.37 -5.32 4.78
C PHE A 4 -7.02 -3.94 5.34
N PHE A 5 -7.79 -3.47 6.32
CA PHE A 5 -7.59 -2.19 6.96
C PHE A 5 -7.58 -2.34 8.49
N ALA A 6 -6.49 -1.98 9.13
CA ALA A 6 -6.36 -2.05 10.58
C ALA A 6 -6.72 -0.70 11.21
N ALA A 7 -7.68 -0.70 12.12
CA ALA A 7 -8.09 0.48 12.90
C ALA A 7 -8.76 0.05 14.20
N VAL A 8 -8.64 0.88 15.22
CA VAL A 8 -9.38 0.70 16.48
C VAL A 8 -10.82 1.17 16.27
N ASP A 9 -11.74 0.22 16.19
CA ASP A 9 -13.18 0.49 16.05
C ASP A 9 -13.93 -0.10 17.24
N LEU A 10 -13.97 0.66 18.32
CA LEU A 10 -14.56 0.20 19.56
C LEU A 10 -16.03 -0.27 19.44
N PRO A 11 -16.90 0.35 18.61
CA PRO A 11 -18.25 -0.16 18.41
C PRO A 11 -18.31 -1.57 17.81
N ARG A 12 -17.45 -1.89 16.82
CA ARG A 12 -17.38 -3.25 16.24
C ARG A 12 -16.71 -4.22 17.18
N GLN A 13 -15.60 -3.81 17.81
CA GLN A 13 -14.81 -4.65 18.69
C GLN A 13 -15.58 -5.03 19.97
N LYS A 14 -16.33 -4.10 20.57
CA LYS A 14 -17.19 -4.39 21.75
C LYS A 14 -18.27 -5.43 21.48
N LYS A 15 -18.84 -5.48 20.28
CA LYS A 15 -19.81 -6.53 19.89
C LYS A 15 -19.20 -7.92 19.90
N GLN A 16 -17.88 -8.02 19.75
CA GLN A 16 -17.12 -9.27 19.77
C GLN A 16 -16.39 -9.50 21.09
N ASN A 17 -16.65 -8.70 22.12
CA ASN A 17 -15.95 -8.71 23.41
C ASN A 17 -14.43 -8.51 23.28
N ILE A 18 -14.02 -7.66 22.34
CA ILE A 18 -12.62 -7.31 22.10
C ILE A 18 -12.35 -5.94 22.75
N GLU A 19 -11.40 -5.92 23.67
CA GLU A 19 -10.87 -4.68 24.23
C GLU A 19 -9.69 -4.21 23.39
N ASP A 20 -9.68 -2.92 23.00
CA ASP A 20 -8.60 -2.35 22.22
C ASP A 20 -8.42 -0.86 22.55
N SER A 21 -7.27 -0.32 22.16
CA SER A 21 -6.98 1.10 22.30
C SER A 21 -5.95 1.55 21.26
N VAL A 22 -5.94 2.85 20.97
CA VAL A 22 -4.92 3.48 20.11
C VAL A 22 -3.52 3.27 20.67
N GLU A 23 -3.36 3.30 22.01
CA GLU A 23 -2.06 3.07 22.64
C GLU A 23 -1.60 1.62 22.47
N LEU A 24 -2.48 0.64 22.65
CA LEU A 24 -2.15 -0.76 22.37
C LEU A 24 -1.78 -0.97 20.91
N PHE A 25 -2.50 -0.33 19.99
CA PHE A 25 -2.19 -0.39 18.57
C PHE A 25 -0.82 0.21 18.25
N TYR A 26 -0.49 1.35 18.86
CA TYR A 26 0.82 1.97 18.73
C TYR A 26 1.96 1.05 19.21
N GLN A 27 1.84 0.54 20.45
CA GLN A 27 2.87 -0.30 21.04
C GLN A 27 3.13 -1.55 20.21
N GLN A 28 2.06 -2.25 19.81
CA GLN A 28 2.17 -3.45 19.00
C GLN A 28 2.76 -3.17 17.62
N THR A 29 2.35 -2.09 16.95
CA THR A 29 2.89 -1.72 15.64
C THR A 29 4.37 -1.38 15.72
N PHE A 30 4.78 -0.61 16.71
CA PHE A 30 6.17 -0.22 16.92
C PHE A 30 7.07 -1.41 17.27
N GLN A 31 6.60 -2.26 18.20
CA GLN A 31 7.33 -3.47 18.62
C GLN A 31 7.45 -4.49 17.49
N PHE A 32 6.38 -4.71 16.73
CA PHE A 32 6.39 -5.63 15.59
C PHE A 32 7.38 -5.20 14.50
N GLY A 33 7.55 -3.89 14.30
CA GLY A 33 8.58 -3.32 13.42
C GLY A 33 10.00 -3.36 14.03
N GLY A 34 10.21 -4.06 15.15
CA GLY A 34 11.52 -4.13 15.82
C GLY A 34 12.02 -2.77 16.33
N GLY A 35 11.16 -1.79 16.50
CA GLY A 35 11.51 -0.43 16.91
C GLY A 35 12.22 0.39 15.82
N ALA A 36 12.30 -0.11 14.58
CA ALA A 36 12.98 0.57 13.48
C ALA A 36 12.16 1.70 12.85
N ALA A 37 10.84 1.67 13.03
CA ALA A 37 9.94 2.69 12.49
C ALA A 37 10.10 4.05 13.19
N ASP A 38 9.81 5.13 12.47
CA ASP A 38 9.71 6.46 13.06
C ASP A 38 8.52 6.52 14.03
N PRO A 39 8.73 6.77 15.34
CA PRO A 39 7.67 6.76 16.34
C PRO A 39 6.56 7.78 16.04
N ALA A 40 6.92 8.95 15.49
CA ALA A 40 5.94 9.99 15.17
C ALA A 40 5.02 9.56 14.02
N LEU A 41 5.56 8.88 13.01
CA LEU A 41 4.76 8.36 11.91
C LEU A 41 3.85 7.22 12.35
N VAL A 42 4.34 6.31 13.22
CA VAL A 42 3.50 5.25 13.80
C VAL A 42 2.37 5.86 14.63
N ARG A 43 2.67 6.86 15.47
CA ARG A 43 1.68 7.57 16.28
C ARG A 43 0.61 8.21 15.40
N HIS A 44 1.04 8.95 14.37
CA HIS A 44 0.13 9.58 13.42
C HIS A 44 -0.78 8.55 12.70
N LEU A 45 -0.22 7.42 12.28
CA LEU A 45 -0.98 6.34 11.64
C LEU A 45 -2.10 5.83 12.55
N VAL A 46 -1.77 5.43 13.78
CA VAL A 46 -2.73 4.76 14.67
C VAL A 46 -3.81 5.70 15.21
N GLU A 47 -3.47 6.98 15.41
CA GLU A 47 -4.41 8.00 15.86
C GLU A 47 -5.44 8.37 14.78
N ASN A 48 -5.06 8.31 13.50
CA ASN A 48 -5.92 8.71 12.39
C ASN A 48 -6.56 7.52 11.64
N ALA A 49 -6.20 6.28 11.98
CA ALA A 49 -6.70 5.10 11.27
C ALA A 49 -8.22 4.96 11.32
N THR A 50 -8.84 5.25 12.47
CA THR A 50 -10.30 5.14 12.65
C THR A 50 -11.05 6.20 11.84
N GLU A 51 -10.55 7.43 11.81
CA GLU A 51 -11.11 8.48 10.96
C GLU A 51 -11.00 8.12 9.48
N ALA A 52 -9.86 7.60 9.06
CA ALA A 52 -9.63 7.14 7.69
C ALA A 52 -10.57 5.97 7.32
N LEU A 53 -10.85 5.05 8.24
CA LEU A 53 -11.84 3.97 8.05
C LEU A 53 -13.23 4.56 7.77
N HIS A 54 -13.71 5.45 8.63
CA HIS A 54 -15.03 6.08 8.49
C HIS A 54 -15.11 6.95 7.22
N TRP A 55 -14.02 7.63 6.86
CA TRP A 55 -13.93 8.35 5.59
C TRP A 55 -14.10 7.42 4.39
N LEU A 56 -13.43 6.27 4.37
CA LEU A 56 -13.59 5.26 3.31
C LEU A 56 -15.03 4.74 3.24
N GLU A 57 -15.66 4.48 4.38
CA GLU A 57 -17.07 4.07 4.46
C GLU A 57 -18.00 5.16 3.91
N SER A 58 -17.72 6.41 4.22
CA SER A 58 -18.50 7.56 3.70
C SER A 58 -18.42 7.69 2.18
N LEU A 59 -17.35 7.20 1.57
CA LEU A 59 -17.17 7.14 0.12
C LEU A 59 -17.78 5.88 -0.52
N GLY A 60 -18.33 4.95 0.30
CA GLY A 60 -19.00 3.75 -0.16
C GLY A 60 -18.14 2.48 -0.14
N VAL A 61 -16.97 2.49 0.50
CA VAL A 61 -16.26 1.24 0.83
C VAL A 61 -17.06 0.51 1.91
N ARG A 62 -17.32 -0.77 1.71
CA ARG A 62 -18.07 -1.60 2.66
C ARG A 62 -17.15 -2.63 3.28
N PHE A 63 -17.19 -2.74 4.60
CA PHE A 63 -16.48 -3.74 5.38
C PHE A 63 -17.46 -4.73 6.00
N GLU A 64 -16.98 -5.93 6.30
CA GLU A 64 -17.71 -6.91 7.09
C GLU A 64 -18.04 -6.36 8.48
N SER A 65 -19.06 -6.94 9.13
CA SER A 65 -19.51 -6.50 10.46
C SER A 65 -18.45 -6.77 11.53
N ASP A 66 -17.66 -7.82 11.34
CA ASP A 66 -16.73 -8.31 12.33
C ASP A 66 -15.29 -7.93 11.98
N VAL A 67 -14.52 -7.64 13.01
CA VAL A 67 -13.07 -7.47 12.89
C VAL A 67 -12.38 -8.80 13.15
N ILE A 68 -11.23 -8.99 12.49
CA ILE A 68 -10.43 -10.22 12.63
C ILE A 68 -9.01 -9.91 13.08
N GLY A 69 -8.33 -10.94 13.60
CA GLY A 69 -6.87 -10.97 13.66
C GLY A 69 -6.33 -11.46 12.31
N LEU A 70 -5.24 -10.87 11.85
CA LEU A 70 -4.56 -11.27 10.62
C LEU A 70 -3.09 -11.54 10.94
N TYR A 71 -2.45 -12.38 10.12
CA TYR A 71 -1.01 -12.57 10.18
C TYR A 71 -0.27 -11.23 10.12
N GLY A 72 0.60 -10.98 11.11
CA GLY A 72 1.26 -9.69 11.28
C GLY A 72 0.44 -8.64 12.05
N SER A 73 -0.80 -8.95 12.44
CA SER A 73 -1.57 -8.15 13.39
C SER A 73 -1.69 -8.91 14.71
N HIS A 74 -1.08 -8.40 15.76
CA HIS A 74 -1.13 -9.03 17.10
C HIS A 74 -2.50 -8.90 17.79
N TRP A 75 -3.47 -8.22 17.16
CA TRP A 75 -4.77 -7.96 17.75
C TRP A 75 -5.89 -7.99 16.73
N GLN A 76 -7.10 -8.22 17.20
CA GLN A 76 -8.32 -8.26 16.38
C GLN A 76 -8.82 -6.83 16.10
N ARG A 77 -8.25 -6.18 15.08
CA ARG A 77 -8.64 -4.83 14.62
C ARG A 77 -8.63 -4.68 13.11
N VAL A 78 -8.59 -5.78 12.40
CA VAL A 78 -8.52 -5.78 10.95
C VAL A 78 -9.92 -5.83 10.36
N HIS A 79 -10.27 -4.83 9.58
CA HIS A 79 -11.50 -4.71 8.82
C HIS A 79 -11.33 -5.37 7.46
N VAL A 80 -12.22 -6.29 7.14
CA VAL A 80 -12.22 -7.05 5.88
C VAL A 80 -13.18 -6.38 4.91
N PRO A 81 -12.74 -5.95 3.71
CA PRO A 81 -13.65 -5.40 2.73
C PRO A 81 -14.58 -6.49 2.17
N VAL A 82 -15.87 -6.16 2.03
CA VAL A 82 -16.90 -7.06 1.46
C VAL A 82 -16.55 -7.46 0.01
N LEU A 83 -16.04 -6.51 -0.78
CA LEU A 83 -15.53 -6.83 -2.11
C LEU A 83 -14.07 -7.31 -2.01
N PRO A 84 -13.72 -8.39 -2.71
CA PRO A 84 -12.43 -9.03 -2.54
C PRO A 84 -11.27 -8.11 -2.90
N LEU A 85 -10.18 -8.25 -2.14
CA LEU A 85 -8.94 -7.52 -2.33
C LEU A 85 -9.15 -6.00 -2.26
N GLY A 86 -8.50 -5.23 -3.12
CA GLY A 86 -8.64 -3.78 -3.20
C GLY A 86 -9.81 -3.28 -4.04
N THR A 87 -10.69 -4.17 -4.53
CA THR A 87 -11.77 -3.81 -5.49
C THR A 87 -12.71 -2.74 -4.94
N GLY A 88 -13.11 -2.86 -3.67
CA GLY A 88 -14.01 -1.90 -3.02
C GLY A 88 -13.43 -0.50 -2.97
N TYR A 89 -12.15 -0.39 -2.63
CA TYR A 89 -11.44 0.89 -2.59
C TYR A 89 -11.35 1.53 -3.96
N ILE A 90 -10.91 0.78 -4.97
CA ILE A 90 -10.76 1.31 -6.34
C ILE A 90 -12.11 1.82 -6.86
N ARG A 91 -13.20 1.08 -6.67
CA ARG A 91 -14.55 1.51 -7.10
C ARG A 91 -14.98 2.79 -6.40
N ALA A 92 -14.92 2.83 -5.08
CA ALA A 92 -15.41 3.96 -4.29
C ALA A 92 -14.55 5.21 -4.52
N LEU A 93 -13.22 5.07 -4.46
CA LEU A 93 -12.29 6.19 -4.62
C LEU A 93 -12.30 6.74 -6.06
N SER A 94 -12.35 5.87 -7.09
CA SER A 94 -12.44 6.32 -8.48
C SER A 94 -13.76 7.08 -8.74
N ALA A 95 -14.88 6.57 -8.23
CA ALA A 95 -16.16 7.24 -8.35
C ALA A 95 -16.15 8.62 -7.66
N ALA A 96 -15.59 8.68 -6.45
CA ALA A 96 -15.46 9.93 -5.69
C ALA A 96 -14.52 10.94 -6.37
N ALA A 97 -13.43 10.47 -6.97
CA ALA A 97 -12.49 11.31 -7.72
C ALA A 97 -13.15 11.90 -8.97
N LEU A 98 -13.80 11.06 -9.78
CA LEU A 98 -14.50 11.48 -10.98
C LEU A 98 -15.61 12.51 -10.67
N LYS A 99 -16.38 12.29 -9.60
CA LYS A 99 -17.41 13.24 -9.13
C LYS A 99 -16.83 14.61 -8.78
N ARG A 100 -15.55 14.66 -8.38
CA ARG A 100 -14.81 15.90 -8.08
C ARG A 100 -14.06 16.48 -9.28
N GLY A 101 -14.27 15.95 -10.48
CA GLY A 101 -13.64 16.44 -11.72
C GLY A 101 -12.19 15.97 -11.92
N VAL A 102 -11.72 14.98 -11.15
CA VAL A 102 -10.40 14.39 -11.38
C VAL A 102 -10.40 13.62 -12.69
N LYS A 103 -9.41 13.88 -13.55
CA LYS A 103 -9.20 13.11 -14.78
C LYS A 103 -8.36 11.88 -14.45
N ILE A 104 -8.89 10.70 -14.74
CA ILE A 104 -8.20 9.42 -14.59
C ILE A 104 -7.75 8.95 -15.98
N CYS A 105 -6.46 8.93 -16.22
CA CYS A 105 -5.86 8.44 -17.48
C CYS A 105 -5.29 7.05 -17.23
N THR A 106 -5.84 6.05 -17.89
CA THR A 106 -5.30 4.68 -17.91
C THR A 106 -4.44 4.46 -19.16
N SER A 107 -3.62 3.40 -19.15
CA SER A 107 -2.66 3.12 -20.23
C SER A 107 -1.72 4.30 -20.54
N ALA A 108 -1.41 5.07 -19.49
CA ALA A 108 -0.48 6.18 -19.49
C ALA A 108 0.72 5.78 -18.63
N ASP A 109 1.84 5.52 -19.29
CA ASP A 109 3.06 5.07 -18.63
C ASP A 109 3.91 6.28 -18.28
N VAL A 110 4.05 6.55 -16.98
CA VAL A 110 4.84 7.67 -16.47
C VAL A 110 6.27 7.20 -16.29
N THR A 111 7.16 7.68 -17.17
CA THR A 111 8.55 7.21 -17.26
C THR A 111 9.55 8.11 -16.53
N ASP A 112 9.21 9.37 -16.30
CA ASP A 112 10.11 10.30 -15.59
C ASP A 112 9.35 11.47 -14.98
N LEU A 113 10.05 12.24 -14.13
CA LEU A 113 9.60 13.53 -13.64
C LEU A 113 10.09 14.65 -14.55
N TYR A 114 9.24 15.61 -14.84
CA TYR A 114 9.61 16.83 -15.53
C TYR A 114 9.97 17.93 -14.53
N PHE A 115 11.20 18.40 -14.59
CA PHE A 115 11.71 19.47 -13.72
C PHE A 115 11.85 20.77 -14.48
N GLU A 116 11.44 21.85 -13.85
CA GLU A 116 11.64 23.22 -14.31
C GLU A 116 12.14 24.08 -13.15
N LYS A 117 13.27 24.77 -13.36
CA LYS A 117 13.91 25.64 -12.35
C LYS A 117 14.10 24.97 -10.98
N GLY A 118 14.52 23.69 -10.98
CA GLY A 118 14.77 22.92 -9.78
C GLY A 118 13.53 22.40 -9.04
N ARG A 119 12.34 22.54 -9.64
CA ARG A 119 11.08 22.06 -9.08
C ARG A 119 10.45 20.99 -9.98
N ALA A 120 9.84 19.97 -9.38
CA ALA A 120 9.01 19.03 -10.12
C ALA A 120 7.75 19.76 -10.67
N ALA A 121 7.75 20.02 -11.96
CA ALA A 121 6.73 20.80 -12.67
C ALA A 121 5.77 19.92 -13.48
N GLY A 122 5.96 18.62 -13.47
CA GLY A 122 5.12 17.68 -14.19
C GLY A 122 5.73 16.28 -14.30
N VAL A 123 5.23 15.52 -15.23
CA VAL A 123 5.70 14.16 -15.53
C VAL A 123 5.88 13.97 -17.03
N VAL A 124 6.82 13.10 -17.38
CA VAL A 124 6.96 12.59 -18.74
C VAL A 124 6.13 11.32 -18.86
N VAL A 125 5.20 11.29 -19.76
CA VAL A 125 4.26 10.17 -19.91
C VAL A 125 4.28 9.64 -21.34
N LYS A 126 4.17 8.33 -21.49
CA LYS A 126 4.03 7.66 -22.77
C LYS A 126 2.59 7.16 -22.93
N ILE A 127 1.88 7.71 -23.91
CA ILE A 127 0.49 7.36 -24.23
C ILE A 127 0.43 6.95 -25.70
N ALA A 128 -0.11 5.77 -25.98
CA ALA A 128 -0.21 5.22 -27.36
C ALA A 128 1.12 5.29 -28.13
N GLY A 129 2.25 5.06 -27.46
CA GLY A 129 3.59 5.08 -28.04
C GLY A 129 4.21 6.47 -28.23
N LYS A 130 3.48 7.55 -27.96
CA LYS A 130 3.98 8.92 -28.00
C LYS A 130 4.36 9.41 -26.63
N GLN A 131 5.47 10.12 -26.54
CA GLN A 131 5.93 10.74 -25.31
C GLN A 131 5.42 12.17 -25.24
N GLU A 132 4.85 12.53 -24.08
CA GLU A 132 4.25 13.85 -23.81
C GLU A 132 4.66 14.32 -22.43
N ILE A 133 4.59 15.62 -22.17
CA ILE A 133 4.78 16.22 -20.84
C ILE A 133 3.41 16.64 -20.32
N VAL A 134 3.05 16.11 -19.15
CA VAL A 134 1.87 16.57 -18.42
C VAL A 134 2.32 17.51 -17.31
N HIS A 135 1.99 18.77 -17.44
CA HIS A 135 2.36 19.80 -16.47
C HIS A 135 1.49 19.76 -15.23
N ALA A 136 2.12 19.95 -14.06
CA ALA A 136 1.47 20.08 -12.77
C ALA A 136 1.53 21.54 -12.29
N SER A 137 0.37 22.15 -12.06
CA SER A 137 0.29 23.54 -11.59
C SER A 137 0.74 23.74 -10.14
N ARG A 138 0.62 22.70 -9.30
CA ARG A 138 0.94 22.77 -7.86
C ARG A 138 2.02 21.79 -7.44
N ALA A 139 1.82 20.51 -7.65
CA ALA A 139 2.72 19.45 -7.22
C ALA A 139 2.48 18.15 -7.99
N VAL A 140 3.46 17.25 -7.95
CA VAL A 140 3.36 15.87 -8.39
C VAL A 140 3.38 14.97 -7.17
N VAL A 141 2.41 14.05 -7.07
CA VAL A 141 2.37 13.02 -6.03
C VAL A 141 2.72 11.68 -6.66
N ILE A 142 3.81 11.07 -6.19
CA ILE A 142 4.21 9.72 -6.62
C ILE A 142 3.49 8.72 -5.73
N ALA A 143 2.59 7.93 -6.32
CA ALA A 143 1.86 6.86 -5.66
C ALA A 143 1.90 5.55 -6.47
N SER A 144 2.98 5.35 -7.23
CA SER A 144 3.17 4.23 -8.17
C SER A 144 3.48 2.89 -7.50
N GLY A 145 3.58 2.85 -6.18
CA GLY A 145 3.97 1.66 -5.43
C GLY A 145 5.49 1.51 -5.30
N SER A 146 5.91 0.32 -4.95
CA SER A 146 7.30 -0.03 -4.69
C SER A 146 7.93 -0.76 -5.90
N PHE A 147 8.99 -1.52 -5.67
CA PHE A 147 9.76 -2.21 -6.72
C PHE A 147 9.71 -3.74 -6.62
N ALA A 148 8.75 -4.29 -5.91
CA ALA A 148 8.67 -5.73 -5.61
C ALA A 148 8.52 -6.65 -6.83
N SER A 149 8.19 -6.11 -8.02
CA SER A 149 8.17 -6.86 -9.29
C SER A 149 9.46 -6.69 -10.10
N ASN A 150 10.42 -5.93 -9.61
CA ASN A 150 11.73 -5.73 -10.23
C ASN A 150 12.80 -6.57 -9.54
N ASN A 151 13.00 -7.78 -10.02
CA ASN A 151 13.97 -8.72 -9.43
C ASN A 151 15.41 -8.18 -9.39
N LYS A 152 15.77 -7.26 -10.29
CA LYS A 152 17.10 -6.63 -10.29
C LYS A 152 17.25 -5.67 -9.12
N LEU A 153 16.25 -4.81 -8.88
CA LEU A 153 16.26 -3.90 -7.73
C LEU A 153 16.16 -4.67 -6.41
N VAL A 154 15.34 -5.73 -6.35
CA VAL A 154 15.29 -6.61 -5.17
C VAL A 154 16.66 -7.24 -4.90
N ALA A 155 17.31 -7.81 -5.90
CA ALA A 155 18.64 -8.41 -5.74
C ALA A 155 19.70 -7.38 -5.35
N GLN A 156 19.58 -6.14 -5.82
CA GLN A 156 20.52 -5.06 -5.50
C GLN A 156 20.37 -4.58 -4.04
N HIS A 157 19.15 -4.40 -3.55
CA HIS A 157 18.88 -3.81 -2.24
C HIS A 157 18.67 -4.84 -1.13
N ALA A 158 18.20 -6.04 -1.48
CA ALA A 158 17.99 -7.17 -0.58
C ALA A 158 18.57 -8.47 -1.18
N PRO A 159 19.90 -8.63 -1.27
CA PRO A 159 20.55 -9.76 -1.97
C PRO A 159 20.12 -11.13 -1.46
N HIS A 160 19.80 -11.23 -0.16
CA HIS A 160 19.32 -12.45 0.49
C HIS A 160 17.96 -12.93 -0.03
N LEU A 161 17.22 -12.08 -0.77
CA LEU A 161 15.92 -12.40 -1.38
C LEU A 161 16.04 -12.69 -2.89
N GLN A 162 17.27 -12.74 -3.42
CA GLN A 162 17.50 -13.03 -4.82
C GLN A 162 16.86 -14.37 -5.23
N GLY A 163 16.11 -14.37 -6.32
CA GLY A 163 15.45 -15.57 -6.85
C GLY A 163 14.06 -15.84 -6.29
N LEU A 164 13.58 -15.06 -5.32
CA LEU A 164 12.20 -15.15 -4.88
C LEU A 164 11.24 -14.64 -5.95
N THR A 165 10.06 -15.24 -5.97
CA THR A 165 8.96 -14.81 -6.86
C THR A 165 8.08 -13.78 -6.16
N THR A 166 7.28 -13.02 -6.94
CA THR A 166 6.40 -11.99 -6.41
C THR A 166 4.95 -12.21 -6.88
N ASN A 167 4.01 -11.84 -6.01
CA ASN A 167 2.57 -11.75 -6.32
C ASN A 167 2.14 -10.35 -6.76
N ASN A 168 3.06 -9.39 -6.77
CA ASN A 168 2.73 -8.04 -7.18
C ASN A 168 2.43 -7.96 -8.68
N ILE A 169 1.68 -6.93 -9.06
CA ILE A 169 1.45 -6.64 -10.47
C ILE A 169 2.76 -6.22 -11.14
N PRO A 170 2.96 -6.51 -12.43
CA PRO A 170 4.21 -6.19 -13.13
C PRO A 170 4.63 -4.71 -13.07
N THR A 171 3.66 -3.81 -12.96
CA THR A 171 3.89 -2.36 -12.87
C THR A 171 4.39 -1.89 -11.49
N THR A 172 4.57 -2.79 -10.53
CA THR A 172 5.24 -2.48 -9.26
C THR A 172 6.75 -2.68 -9.42
N ASP A 173 7.34 -1.99 -10.36
CA ASP A 173 8.72 -2.17 -10.82
C ASP A 173 9.70 -1.10 -10.28
N GLY A 174 9.18 -0.05 -9.63
CA GLY A 174 9.97 1.02 -9.05
C GLY A 174 10.50 2.03 -10.07
N GLU A 175 10.08 2.00 -11.32
CA GLU A 175 10.62 2.87 -12.38
C GLU A 175 10.51 4.36 -12.01
N LEU A 176 9.32 4.82 -11.61
CA LEU A 176 9.13 6.22 -11.25
C LEU A 176 9.84 6.62 -9.95
N MET A 177 9.94 5.70 -8.99
CA MET A 177 10.72 5.90 -7.76
C MET A 177 12.21 6.11 -8.10
N MET A 178 12.76 5.28 -8.99
CA MET A 178 14.16 5.41 -9.44
C MET A 178 14.36 6.63 -10.34
N ALA A 179 13.36 7.03 -11.12
CA ALA A 179 13.39 8.28 -11.86
C ALA A 179 13.50 9.48 -10.92
N ALA A 180 12.69 9.51 -9.86
CA ALA A 180 12.79 10.54 -8.82
C ALA A 180 14.17 10.55 -8.14
N HIS A 181 14.72 9.36 -7.84
CA HIS A 181 16.04 9.25 -7.23
C HIS A 181 17.14 9.83 -8.14
N ARG A 182 17.11 9.57 -9.44
CA ARG A 182 18.05 10.19 -10.41
C ARG A 182 18.01 11.72 -10.39
N GLN A 183 16.89 12.31 -9.96
CA GLN A 183 16.71 13.75 -9.80
C GLN A 183 17.05 14.26 -8.39
N GLY A 184 17.68 13.44 -7.55
CA GLY A 184 18.15 13.82 -6.22
C GLY A 184 17.15 13.58 -5.08
N VAL A 185 16.02 12.92 -5.33
CA VAL A 185 15.08 12.53 -4.27
C VAL A 185 15.70 11.40 -3.43
N ALA A 186 15.73 11.58 -2.11
CA ALA A 186 16.26 10.57 -1.21
C ALA A 186 15.36 9.33 -1.15
N LEU A 187 15.99 8.15 -1.13
CA LEU A 187 15.34 6.87 -0.86
C LEU A 187 15.73 6.41 0.54
N ARG A 188 14.81 5.69 1.20
CA ARG A 188 15.01 5.14 2.54
C ARG A 188 14.50 3.70 2.59
N ASP A 189 15.11 2.89 3.45
CA ASP A 189 14.69 1.53 3.79
C ASP A 189 14.51 0.62 2.55
N MET A 190 15.40 0.75 1.58
CA MET A 190 15.34 -0.01 0.33
C MET A 190 15.64 -1.51 0.50
N ASP A 191 16.26 -1.88 1.61
CA ASP A 191 16.52 -3.27 2.03
C ASP A 191 15.35 -3.90 2.79
N ALA A 192 14.39 -3.09 3.26
CA ALA A 192 13.21 -3.54 4.00
C ALA A 192 12.13 -4.09 3.08
N VAL A 193 12.37 -5.26 2.49
CA VAL A 193 11.43 -5.96 1.61
C VAL A 193 10.58 -6.94 2.41
N GLN A 194 9.26 -6.73 2.42
CA GLN A 194 8.33 -7.64 3.08
C GLN A 194 8.13 -8.93 2.28
N CYS A 195 8.41 -10.06 2.92
CA CYS A 195 8.12 -11.38 2.39
C CYS A 195 6.90 -11.98 3.08
N LEU A 196 5.98 -12.53 2.29
CA LEU A 196 4.84 -13.29 2.79
C LEU A 196 5.00 -14.76 2.41
N PRO A 197 4.81 -15.71 3.33
CA PRO A 197 4.80 -17.13 2.98
C PRO A 197 3.61 -17.41 2.06
N GLY A 198 3.81 -18.18 0.99
CA GLY A 198 2.68 -18.67 0.21
C GLY A 198 2.74 -18.53 -1.30
N CYS A 199 3.86 -18.21 -1.89
CA CYS A 199 4.08 -18.47 -3.30
C CYS A 199 4.93 -19.72 -3.48
N PRO A 200 4.43 -20.78 -4.14
CA PRO A 200 5.28 -21.89 -4.54
C PRO A 200 6.40 -21.37 -5.43
N PRO A 201 7.65 -21.81 -5.21
CA PRO A 201 8.76 -21.47 -6.10
C PRO A 201 8.39 -21.82 -7.54
N ASN A 202 8.77 -20.96 -8.47
CA ASN A 202 8.60 -21.15 -9.91
C ASN A 202 7.16 -21.19 -10.44
N LYS A 203 6.16 -20.74 -9.68
CA LYS A 203 4.78 -20.64 -10.17
C LYS A 203 4.34 -19.17 -10.25
N LYS A 204 3.88 -18.76 -11.43
CA LYS A 204 3.42 -17.41 -11.73
C LYS A 204 1.96 -17.14 -11.35
N PHE A 205 1.36 -17.93 -10.47
CA PHE A 205 -0.02 -17.69 -10.07
C PHE A 205 -0.12 -17.20 -8.63
N ARG A 206 -1.09 -16.34 -8.39
CA ARG A 206 -1.39 -15.82 -7.04
C ARG A 206 -1.98 -16.96 -6.20
N VAL A 207 -1.29 -17.34 -5.14
CA VAL A 207 -1.88 -18.16 -4.10
C VAL A 207 -2.70 -17.24 -3.20
N ARG A 208 -3.98 -17.52 -3.07
CA ARG A 208 -4.79 -16.91 -2.02
C ARG A 208 -4.52 -17.64 -0.73
N PHE A 209 -4.09 -16.91 0.29
CA PHE A 209 -4.18 -17.43 1.65
C PHE A 209 -5.65 -17.49 2.04
N HIS A 210 -6.12 -18.65 2.39
CA HIS A 210 -7.33 -18.80 3.18
C HIS A 210 -7.04 -18.26 4.59
N ASN A 211 -8.04 -17.63 5.23
CA ASN A 211 -7.93 -17.17 6.62
C ASN A 211 -7.48 -18.27 7.60
N ASP A 212 -7.67 -19.53 7.23
CA ASP A 212 -7.26 -20.68 8.04
C ASP A 212 -5.74 -20.89 8.09
N VAL A 213 -4.99 -20.48 7.07
CA VAL A 213 -3.52 -20.59 7.08
C VAL A 213 -2.91 -19.65 8.11
N SER A 214 -3.54 -18.49 8.35
CA SER A 214 -3.07 -17.54 9.36
C SER A 214 -3.18 -18.06 10.80
N ARG A 215 -3.97 -19.11 11.03
CA ARG A 215 -4.14 -19.76 12.34
C ARG A 215 -3.16 -20.92 12.59
N HIS A 216 -2.44 -21.36 11.58
CA HIS A 216 -1.60 -22.57 11.63
C HIS A 216 -0.12 -22.33 11.35
N ILE A 217 0.31 -21.09 11.13
CA ILE A 217 1.73 -20.76 11.01
C ILE A 217 2.20 -20.26 12.39
N TYR A 218 2.91 -21.11 13.09
CA TYR A 218 3.63 -20.84 14.34
C TYR A 218 5.07 -20.50 14.04
#